data_0a743c939982661f44522ff71ec9bded
#
_entry.id   0a743c939982661f44522ff71ec9bded
#
_cell.length_a   1.000
_cell.length_b   1.000
_cell.length_c   1.000
_cell.angle_alpha   90.00
_cell.angle_beta   90.00
_cell.angle_gamma   90.00
#
_symmetry.space_group_name_H-M   'P 1'
#
loop_
_entity.id
_entity.type
_entity.pdbx_description
1 polymer ?
#
loop_
_entity_poly.entity_id
_entity_poly.type
_entity_poly.pdbx_seq_one_letter_code
_entity_poly.pdbx_strand_id
1 'polypeptide(L)'
;MNYRITYTKRFIKNLKRLNAAERAQLKKKLEILEMDPLYPSLRTKRIQGTVDLFEFSVNMDVRVIWQYDGDTIILLLDIGHHAILNQF
;
A
#
# COMPACT_ATOMS: atom_id res chain seq x y z
N MET A 1 8.76 14.97 -7.08
CA MET A 1 7.54 15.48 -6.45
C MET A 1 7.07 14.48 -5.41
N ASN A 2 6.76 14.94 -4.20
CA ASN A 2 6.30 14.05 -3.15
C ASN A 2 4.78 13.95 -3.10
N TYR A 3 4.29 12.75 -2.87
CA TYR A 3 2.88 12.53 -2.64
C TYR A 3 2.58 12.62 -1.16
N ARG A 4 1.36 13.06 -0.83
CA ARG A 4 0.87 13.02 0.55
C ARG A 4 0.10 11.72 0.74
N ILE A 5 0.47 10.95 1.77
CA ILE A 5 -0.17 9.66 2.04
C ILE A 5 -1.27 9.84 3.07
N THR A 6 -2.44 9.31 2.76
CA THR A 6 -3.61 9.31 3.65
C THR A 6 -4.08 7.88 3.87
N TYR A 7 -4.93 7.66 4.87
CA TYR A 7 -5.32 6.32 5.30
C TYR A 7 -6.81 6.20 5.47
N THR A 8 -7.36 5.02 5.14
CA THR A 8 -8.73 4.68 5.50
C THR A 8 -8.76 4.09 6.92
N LYS A 9 -9.95 4.06 7.50
CA LYS A 9 -10.15 3.38 8.79
C LYS A 9 -9.82 1.89 8.69
N ARG A 10 -10.17 1.28 7.57
CA ARG A 10 -9.88 -0.14 7.32
C ARG A 10 -8.38 -0.41 7.31
N PHE A 11 -7.60 0.46 6.66
CA PHE A 11 -6.15 0.34 6.67
C PHE A 11 -5.61 0.39 8.09
N ILE A 12 -6.03 1.38 8.87
CA ILE A 12 -5.56 1.56 10.25
C ILE A 12 -5.93 0.35 11.11
N LYS A 13 -7.15 -0.16 10.97
CA LYS A 13 -7.60 -1.32 11.71
C LYS A 13 -6.72 -2.55 11.42
N ASN A 14 -6.45 -2.80 10.15
CA ASN A 14 -5.69 -3.98 9.74
C ASN A 14 -4.19 -3.81 9.99
N LEU A 15 -3.69 -2.59 10.00
CA LEU A 15 -2.31 -2.30 10.37
C LEU A 15 -1.97 -2.83 11.75
N LYS A 16 -2.91 -2.80 12.68
CA LYS A 16 -2.70 -3.27 14.04
C LYS A 16 -2.42 -4.76 14.15
N ARG A 17 -2.75 -5.52 13.10
CA ARG A 17 -2.51 -6.96 13.06
C ARG A 17 -1.09 -7.33 12.67
N LEU A 18 -0.32 -6.37 12.18
CA LEU A 18 1.06 -6.60 11.78
C LEU A 18 1.96 -6.64 13.02
N ASN A 19 3.00 -7.47 12.94
CA ASN A 19 4.02 -7.49 14.00
C ASN A 19 4.98 -6.30 13.83
N ALA A 20 5.89 -6.13 14.79
CA ALA A 20 6.81 -4.99 14.81
C ALA A 20 7.73 -4.96 13.60
N ALA A 21 8.22 -6.13 13.16
CA ALA A 21 9.10 -6.22 11.99
C ALA A 21 8.37 -5.79 10.72
N GLU A 22 7.14 -6.27 10.54
CA GLU A 22 6.32 -5.91 9.39
C GLU A 22 6.01 -4.42 9.35
N ARG A 23 5.72 -3.82 10.50
CA ARG A 23 5.46 -2.37 10.59
C ARG A 23 6.70 -1.56 10.26
N ALA A 24 7.88 -2.01 10.68
CA ALA A 24 9.13 -1.34 10.34
C ALA A 24 9.40 -1.40 8.82
N GLN A 25 9.13 -2.55 8.21
CA GLN A 25 9.25 -2.72 6.75
C GLN A 25 8.27 -1.81 6.02
N LEU A 26 7.04 -1.72 6.52
CA LEU A 26 6.02 -0.83 5.94
C LEU A 26 6.48 0.61 5.96
N LYS A 27 7.02 1.07 7.08
CA LYS A 27 7.47 2.45 7.22
C LYS A 27 8.48 2.81 6.14
N LYS A 28 9.46 1.94 5.89
CA LYS A 28 10.45 2.15 4.84
C LYS A 28 9.81 2.20 3.46
N LYS A 29 8.85 1.33 3.20
CA LYS A 29 8.17 1.30 1.90
C LYS A 29 7.30 2.54 1.69
N LEU A 30 6.67 3.05 2.74
CA LEU A 30 5.88 4.28 2.65
C LEU A 30 6.75 5.49 2.34
N GLU A 31 7.97 5.55 2.85
CA GLU A 31 8.91 6.62 2.50
C GLU A 31 9.23 6.60 1.01
N ILE A 32 9.39 5.40 0.45
CA ILE A 32 9.63 5.25 -0.99
C ILE A 32 8.39 5.63 -1.78
N LEU A 33 7.22 5.18 -1.35
CA LEU A 33 5.94 5.46 -2.02
C LEU A 33 5.69 6.97 -2.13
N GLU A 34 6.02 7.73 -1.10
CA GLU A 34 5.88 9.19 -1.13
C GLU A 34 6.67 9.82 -2.26
N MET A 35 7.85 9.29 -2.54
CA MET A 35 8.76 9.87 -3.52
C MET A 35 8.50 9.34 -4.92
N ASP A 36 8.23 8.05 -5.03
CA ASP A 36 8.03 7.41 -6.34
C ASP A 36 7.19 6.13 -6.19
N PRO A 37 5.88 6.21 -6.44
CA PRO A 37 5.00 5.04 -6.33
C PRO A 37 5.36 3.88 -7.25
N LEU A 38 6.15 4.15 -8.29
CA LEU A 38 6.54 3.12 -9.26
C LEU A 38 7.98 2.64 -9.04
N TYR A 39 8.60 3.02 -7.92
CA TYR A 39 9.95 2.58 -7.62
C TYR A 39 10.03 1.05 -7.59
N PRO A 40 11.05 0.44 -8.24
CA PRO A 40 11.08 -1.02 -8.44
C PRO A 40 10.92 -1.86 -7.18
N SER A 41 11.48 -1.42 -6.04
CA SER A 41 11.41 -2.22 -4.81
C SER A 41 10.00 -2.34 -4.23
N LEU A 42 9.07 -1.46 -4.63
CA LEU A 42 7.68 -1.54 -4.23
C LEU A 42 6.93 -2.64 -4.96
N ARG A 43 7.38 -3.01 -6.15
CA ARG A 43 6.73 -3.99 -7.02
C ARG A 43 5.25 -3.62 -7.24
N THR A 44 5.02 -2.34 -7.50
CA THR A 44 3.67 -1.82 -7.72
C THR A 44 3.00 -2.48 -8.91
N LYS A 45 1.76 -2.92 -8.73
CA LYS A 45 0.95 -3.52 -9.77
C LYS A 45 -0.48 -3.01 -9.68
N ARG A 46 -1.13 -2.88 -10.84
CA ARG A 46 -2.58 -2.67 -10.86
C ARG A 46 -3.26 -3.98 -10.46
N ILE A 47 -4.29 -3.89 -9.62
CA ILE A 47 -5.05 -5.08 -9.24
C ILE A 47 -5.93 -5.48 -10.41
N GLN A 48 -5.81 -6.74 -10.83
CA GLN A 48 -6.54 -7.28 -11.97
C GLN A 48 -8.05 -7.17 -11.74
N GLY A 49 -8.79 -6.74 -12.77
CA GLY A 49 -10.21 -6.56 -12.68
C GLY A 49 -10.64 -5.20 -12.14
N THR A 50 -9.69 -4.34 -11.82
CA THR A 50 -9.99 -2.97 -11.36
C THR A 50 -9.38 -1.95 -12.31
N VAL A 51 -9.89 -0.72 -12.26
CA VAL A 51 -9.41 0.37 -13.12
C VAL A 51 -8.33 1.19 -12.40
N ASP A 52 -8.52 1.44 -11.12
CA ASP A 52 -7.74 2.43 -10.39
C ASP A 52 -7.13 1.92 -9.08
N LEU A 53 -7.21 0.62 -8.81
CA LEU A 53 -6.62 0.06 -7.61
C LEU A 53 -5.25 -0.54 -7.89
N PHE A 54 -4.33 -0.27 -6.98
CA PHE A 54 -2.95 -0.75 -7.06
C PHE A 54 -2.58 -1.49 -5.79
N GLU A 55 -1.53 -2.30 -5.90
CA GLU A 55 -0.92 -2.92 -4.74
C GLU A 55 0.57 -2.63 -4.73
N PHE A 56 1.17 -2.60 -3.55
CA PHE A 56 2.62 -2.71 -3.44
C PHE A 56 2.99 -3.74 -2.38
N SER A 57 4.22 -4.24 -2.48
CA SER A 57 4.73 -5.27 -1.56
C SER A 57 5.49 -4.62 -0.42
N VAL A 58 5.07 -4.91 0.82
CA VAL A 58 5.84 -4.58 2.02
C VAL A 58 6.99 -5.58 2.16
N ASN A 59 6.65 -6.85 1.99
CA ASN A 59 7.57 -7.98 1.92
C ASN A 59 6.94 -9.05 1.04
N MET A 60 7.42 -10.29 1.06
CA MET A 60 6.87 -11.33 0.19
C MET A 60 5.42 -11.68 0.52
N ASP A 61 4.98 -11.41 1.73
CA ASP A 61 3.68 -11.86 2.25
C ASP A 61 2.68 -10.73 2.41
N VAL A 62 3.15 -9.54 2.78
CA VAL A 62 2.29 -8.40 3.13
C VAL A 62 2.15 -7.46 1.94
N ARG A 63 0.90 -7.10 1.63
CA ARG A 63 0.55 -6.20 0.54
C ARG A 63 -0.26 -5.03 1.05
N VAL A 64 -0.09 -3.87 0.42
CA VAL A 64 -0.90 -2.68 0.65
C VAL A 64 -1.72 -2.41 -0.61
N ILE A 65 -3.02 -2.19 -0.42
CA ILE A 65 -3.92 -1.79 -1.50
C ILE A 65 -4.09 -0.28 -1.43
N TRP A 66 -3.93 0.40 -2.55
CA TRP A 66 -3.95 1.85 -2.57
C TRP A 66 -4.47 2.38 -3.90
N GLN A 67 -4.78 3.66 -3.92
CA GLN A 67 -5.18 4.37 -5.13
C GLN A 67 -4.70 5.82 -5.08
N TYR A 68 -4.61 6.45 -6.24
CA TYR A 68 -4.38 7.88 -6.31
C TYR A 68 -5.67 8.60 -5.93
N ASP A 69 -5.53 9.70 -5.19
CA ASP A 69 -6.62 10.60 -4.87
C ASP A 69 -6.23 11.97 -5.43
N GLY A 70 -6.52 12.17 -6.72
CA GLY A 70 -6.02 13.32 -7.45
C GLY A 70 -4.55 13.16 -7.82
N ASP A 71 -3.86 14.28 -8.03
CA ASP A 71 -2.52 14.29 -8.58
C ASP A 71 -1.41 14.18 -7.53
N THR A 72 -1.72 14.49 -6.27
CA THR A 72 -0.69 14.64 -5.24
C THR A 72 -0.94 13.81 -3.99
N ILE A 73 -2.05 13.09 -3.92
CA ILE A 73 -2.44 12.31 -2.74
C ILE A 73 -2.52 10.84 -3.10
N ILE A 74 -2.04 10.00 -2.19
CA ILE A 74 -2.19 8.56 -2.26
C ILE A 74 -3.02 8.12 -1.05
N LEU A 75 -4.09 7.36 -1.33
CA LEU A 75 -4.97 6.84 -0.29
C LEU A 75 -4.70 5.35 -0.09
N LEU A 76 -4.30 4.98 1.13
CA LEU A 76 -4.09 3.58 1.51
C LEU A 76 -5.42 2.98 1.94
N LEU A 77 -5.88 1.98 1.20
CA LEU A 77 -7.20 1.39 1.40
C LEU A 77 -7.19 0.21 2.37
N ASP A 78 -6.17 -0.63 2.28
CA ASP A 78 -6.09 -1.83 3.11
C ASP A 78 -4.67 -2.35 3.17
N ILE A 79 -4.37 -3.17 4.17
CA ILE A 79 -3.10 -3.84 4.33
C ILE A 79 -3.35 -5.23 4.93
N GLY A 80 -2.59 -6.22 4.47
CA GLY A 80 -2.71 -7.57 4.97
C GLY A 80 -1.84 -8.53 4.20
N HIS A 81 -2.00 -9.81 4.46
CA HIS A 81 -1.30 -10.86 3.75
C HIS A 81 -1.84 -10.99 2.34
N HIS A 82 -1.10 -11.66 1.48
CA HIS A 82 -1.40 -11.72 0.04
C HIS A 82 -2.86 -12.10 -0.25
N ALA A 83 -3.49 -12.89 0.61
CA ALA A 83 -4.87 -13.31 0.44
C ALA A 83 -5.89 -12.16 0.41
N ILE A 84 -5.53 -10.95 0.90
CA ILE A 84 -6.45 -9.81 0.86
C ILE A 84 -6.81 -9.40 -0.57
N LEU A 85 -5.97 -9.74 -1.54
CA LEU A 85 -6.25 -9.42 -2.95
C LEU A 85 -7.54 -10.06 -3.44
N ASN A 86 -7.98 -11.15 -2.83
CA ASN A 86 -9.21 -11.82 -3.20
C ASN A 86 -10.46 -11.01 -2.86
N GLN A 87 -10.32 -9.95 -2.08
CA GLN A 87 -11.43 -9.08 -1.67
C GLN A 87 -11.63 -7.91 -2.63
N PHE A 88 -10.77 -7.77 -3.60
CA PHE A 88 -10.80 -6.68 -4.58
C PHE A 88 -10.81 -7.21 -6.04
#